data_90953ddcd5ceecbc44ea17188e843255
#
_entry.id   90953ddcd5ceecbc44ea17188e843255
#
_cell.length_a   1.000
_cell.length_b   1.000
_cell.length_c   1.000
_cell.angle_alpha   90.00
_cell.angle_beta   90.00
_cell.angle_gamma   90.00
#
_symmetry.space_group_name_H-M   'P 1'
#
loop_
_entity.id
_entity.type
_entity.pdbx_description
1 polymer ?
#
loop_
_entity_poly.entity_id
_entity_poly.type
_entity_poly.pdbx_seq_one_letter_code
_entity_poly.pdbx_strand_id
1 'polypeptide(L)'
;KLNEKLNKLTEQDKETIFKDGIELVKEQEKAQDSSLLPTLNVQNDIPKIIEFVDVEHLNIHGVPVQTCAQPTNTIIYFNAIANLDTNNLPHHLIPYLPLFSQVITKLGAGSMDRKQLDQEKLLRTGGLSVGVHSTLNPVNEKIFEKGLSFHSHCLERNLEQMINLWKDIFTGVRFDDDYDYLLQLIKMSSAEMAMSVSHHGHKYAMCRASSSLHSLSNFNELTGGLVSLSNLRKEAAKESAKEVVDHLKSIASIAFRQNRLRIAINAEQHNISPALKHVERLIQSIPVNPSDPVVVQENNDLNSKPLKEHHVFPFANNYLSKAQYCVPFSHP
;
A
#
# COMPACT_ATOMS: atom_id res chain seq x y z
N LYS A 1 -7.58 8.91 -33.57
CA LYS A 1 -8.86 8.61 -32.84
C LYS A 1 -9.66 9.87 -32.52
N LEU A 2 -9.06 10.96 -31.90
CA LEU A 2 -9.78 12.18 -31.57
C LEU A 2 -10.26 12.90 -32.86
N ASN A 3 -9.35 13.13 -33.81
CA ASN A 3 -9.67 13.77 -35.07
C ASN A 3 -10.68 12.98 -35.92
N GLU A 4 -10.63 11.64 -35.89
CA GLU A 4 -11.63 10.78 -36.54
C GLU A 4 -13.03 10.93 -35.93
N LYS A 5 -13.11 11.11 -34.59
CA LYS A 5 -14.38 11.38 -33.92
C LYS A 5 -14.90 12.79 -34.23
N LEU A 6 -14.00 13.79 -34.19
CA LEU A 6 -14.38 15.17 -34.51
C LEU A 6 -14.89 15.34 -35.95
N ASN A 7 -14.29 14.64 -36.91
CA ASN A 7 -14.71 14.66 -38.32
C ASN A 7 -16.06 13.97 -38.60
N LYS A 8 -16.55 13.16 -37.64
CA LYS A 8 -17.87 12.50 -37.73
C LYS A 8 -19.01 13.33 -37.14
N LEU A 9 -18.70 14.41 -36.41
CA LEU A 9 -19.70 15.25 -35.78
C LEU A 9 -20.29 16.21 -36.83
N THR A 10 -21.59 16.29 -36.89
CA THR A 10 -22.32 17.32 -37.64
C THR A 10 -22.22 18.67 -36.89
N GLU A 11 -22.51 19.78 -37.56
CA GLU A 11 -22.58 21.10 -36.90
C GLU A 11 -23.65 21.10 -35.79
N GLN A 12 -24.72 20.37 -35.98
CA GLN A 12 -25.78 20.22 -35.00
C GLN A 12 -25.33 19.46 -33.75
N ASP A 13 -24.51 18.42 -33.92
CA ASP A 13 -23.89 17.69 -32.79
C ASP A 13 -22.94 18.58 -31.99
N LYS A 14 -22.13 19.39 -32.66
CA LYS A 14 -21.22 20.36 -32.03
C LYS A 14 -21.97 21.39 -31.20
N GLU A 15 -23.07 21.92 -31.76
CA GLU A 15 -23.91 22.89 -31.07
C GLU A 15 -24.58 22.29 -29.84
N THR A 16 -25.06 21.04 -29.94
CA THR A 16 -25.64 20.30 -28.81
C THR A 16 -24.59 20.08 -27.71
N ILE A 17 -23.41 19.56 -28.04
CA ILE A 17 -22.32 19.35 -27.09
C ILE A 17 -21.91 20.64 -26.38
N PHE A 18 -21.90 21.77 -27.12
CA PHE A 18 -21.59 23.09 -26.55
C PHE A 18 -22.66 23.55 -25.56
N LYS A 19 -23.95 23.41 -25.92
CA LYS A 19 -25.09 23.75 -25.04
C LYS A 19 -25.09 22.88 -23.77
N ASP A 20 -24.92 21.56 -23.93
CA ASP A 20 -24.87 20.61 -22.82
C ASP A 20 -23.69 20.93 -21.89
N GLY A 21 -22.53 21.32 -22.44
CA GLY A 21 -21.38 21.78 -21.69
C GLY A 21 -21.66 23.01 -20.83
N ILE A 22 -22.37 24.01 -21.40
CA ILE A 22 -22.76 25.23 -20.64
C ILE A 22 -23.78 24.88 -19.55
N GLU A 23 -24.73 24.00 -19.84
CA GLU A 23 -25.74 23.57 -18.88
C GLU A 23 -25.11 22.80 -17.73
N LEU A 24 -24.17 21.90 -18.03
CA LEU A 24 -23.39 21.17 -17.01
C LEU A 24 -22.62 22.12 -16.08
N VAL A 25 -21.94 23.13 -16.63
CA VAL A 25 -21.22 24.13 -15.83
C VAL A 25 -22.18 24.88 -14.91
N LYS A 26 -23.33 25.31 -15.44
CA LYS A 26 -24.36 26.02 -14.64
C LYS A 26 -24.89 25.14 -13.51
N GLU A 27 -25.10 23.83 -13.75
CA GLU A 27 -25.58 22.92 -12.71
C GLU A 27 -24.50 22.64 -11.66
N GLN A 28 -23.22 22.55 -12.07
CA GLN A 28 -22.08 22.40 -11.15
C GLN A 28 -21.84 23.63 -10.26
N GLU A 29 -22.10 24.85 -10.81
CA GLU A 29 -21.95 26.10 -10.05
C GLU A 29 -23.18 26.44 -9.20
N LYS A 30 -24.29 25.74 -9.38
CA LYS A 30 -25.50 25.94 -8.62
C LYS A 30 -25.27 25.64 -7.14
N ALA A 31 -25.53 26.61 -6.27
CA ALA A 31 -25.48 26.43 -4.83
C ALA A 31 -26.44 25.31 -4.42
N GLN A 32 -25.89 24.24 -3.89
CA GLN A 32 -26.69 23.13 -3.35
C GLN A 32 -27.22 23.49 -1.98
N ASP A 33 -28.46 23.07 -1.70
CA ASP A 33 -29.06 23.24 -0.38
C ASP A 33 -28.39 22.33 0.64
N SER A 34 -27.49 22.91 1.42
CA SER A 34 -26.75 22.19 2.47
C SER A 34 -27.62 21.79 3.65
N SER A 35 -28.86 22.31 3.76
CA SER A 35 -29.78 21.97 4.86
C SER A 35 -30.23 20.50 4.84
N LEU A 36 -30.14 19.86 3.66
CA LEU A 36 -30.45 18.44 3.47
C LEU A 36 -29.32 17.51 3.95
N LEU A 37 -28.11 18.03 4.17
CA LEU A 37 -27.00 17.24 4.67
C LEU A 37 -27.09 17.09 6.20
N PRO A 38 -26.95 15.85 6.75
CA PRO A 38 -26.91 15.68 8.18
C PRO A 38 -25.69 16.40 8.75
N THR A 39 -25.94 17.28 9.70
CA THR A 39 -24.89 18.01 10.42
C THR A 39 -24.63 17.33 11.75
N LEU A 40 -23.39 16.89 12.00
CA LEU A 40 -23.01 16.32 13.27
C LEU A 40 -23.05 17.36 14.37
N ASN A 41 -23.76 17.03 15.45
CA ASN A 41 -23.79 17.83 16.67
C ASN A 41 -22.82 17.22 17.68
N VAL A 42 -21.80 18.01 18.08
CA VAL A 42 -20.75 17.54 18.99
C VAL A 42 -21.28 17.01 20.32
N GLN A 43 -22.37 17.55 20.79
CA GLN A 43 -22.94 17.16 22.11
C GLN A 43 -23.77 15.88 22.02
N ASN A 44 -24.44 15.63 20.90
CA ASN A 44 -25.40 14.55 20.74
C ASN A 44 -24.87 13.38 19.92
N ASP A 45 -24.04 13.64 18.91
CA ASP A 45 -23.65 12.64 17.91
C ASP A 45 -22.24 12.10 18.13
N ILE A 46 -21.41 12.79 18.92
CA ILE A 46 -20.07 12.30 19.28
C ILE A 46 -20.15 11.58 20.63
N PRO A 47 -19.85 10.27 20.68
CA PRO A 47 -19.87 9.53 21.94
C PRO A 47 -18.83 10.10 22.91
N LYS A 48 -19.25 10.34 24.16
CA LYS A 48 -18.37 10.84 25.22
C LYS A 48 -17.37 9.80 25.72
N ILE A 49 -17.66 8.54 25.49
CA ILE A 49 -16.82 7.41 25.88
C ILE A 49 -16.42 6.68 24.59
N ILE A 50 -15.13 6.51 24.41
CA ILE A 50 -14.61 5.67 23.32
C ILE A 50 -14.75 4.22 23.78
N GLU A 51 -15.59 3.46 23.09
CA GLU A 51 -15.66 2.02 23.31
C GLU A 51 -14.44 1.36 22.64
N PHE A 52 -13.66 0.64 23.43
CA PHE A 52 -12.58 -0.17 22.91
C PHE A 52 -13.12 -1.51 22.45
N VAL A 53 -12.65 -1.95 21.32
CA VAL A 53 -13.02 -3.26 20.77
C VAL A 53 -12.12 -4.31 21.40
N ASP A 54 -12.70 -5.43 21.80
CA ASP A 54 -11.94 -6.56 22.30
C ASP A 54 -11.16 -7.23 21.19
N VAL A 55 -9.85 -7.38 21.41
CA VAL A 55 -8.92 -8.05 20.50
C VAL A 55 -8.31 -9.24 21.22
N GLU A 56 -8.53 -10.42 20.68
CA GLU A 56 -7.88 -11.63 21.18
C GLU A 56 -6.51 -11.80 20.53
N HIS A 57 -5.54 -12.19 21.31
CA HIS A 57 -4.16 -12.44 20.88
C HIS A 57 -3.85 -13.92 20.97
N LEU A 58 -3.48 -14.49 19.84
CA LEU A 58 -3.16 -15.91 19.68
C LEU A 58 -1.73 -16.06 19.14
N ASN A 59 -1.18 -17.25 19.31
CA ASN A 59 0.07 -17.66 18.65
C ASN A 59 -0.18 -18.96 17.89
N ILE A 60 -0.02 -18.94 16.58
CA ILE A 60 -0.21 -20.12 15.73
C ILE A 60 1.14 -20.46 15.07
N HIS A 61 1.73 -21.57 15.45
CA HIS A 61 3.06 -22.03 14.96
C HIS A 61 4.16 -20.95 15.06
N GLY A 62 4.14 -20.15 16.12
CA GLY A 62 5.10 -19.06 16.32
C GLY A 62 4.72 -17.74 15.66
N VAL A 63 3.66 -17.68 14.88
CA VAL A 63 3.14 -16.46 14.25
C VAL A 63 2.11 -15.80 15.16
N PRO A 64 2.29 -14.52 15.55
CA PRO A 64 1.26 -13.76 16.27
C PRO A 64 0.01 -13.57 15.39
N VAL A 65 -1.15 -13.92 15.94
CA VAL A 65 -2.44 -13.75 15.26
C VAL A 65 -3.37 -12.98 16.19
N GLN A 66 -3.98 -11.94 15.66
CA GLN A 66 -5.01 -11.16 16.35
C GLN A 66 -6.37 -11.45 15.74
N THR A 67 -7.40 -11.58 16.58
CA THR A 67 -8.78 -11.67 16.12
C THR A 67 -9.62 -10.60 16.79
N CYS A 68 -10.55 -10.05 16.01
CA CYS A 68 -11.49 -9.04 16.45
C CYS A 68 -12.88 -9.42 15.94
N ALA A 69 -13.77 -9.76 16.87
CA ALA A 69 -15.16 -10.07 16.55
C ALA A 69 -15.97 -8.80 16.42
N GLN A 70 -16.51 -8.55 15.23
CA GLN A 70 -17.27 -7.34 14.90
C GLN A 70 -18.46 -7.68 13.99
N PRO A 71 -19.55 -6.90 14.02
CA PRO A 71 -20.66 -7.06 13.08
C PRO A 71 -20.23 -6.60 11.67
N THR A 72 -19.54 -7.47 10.94
CA THR A 72 -18.99 -7.17 9.62
C THR A 72 -19.91 -7.55 8.46
N ASN A 73 -21.12 -7.96 8.76
CA ASN A 73 -22.15 -8.28 7.77
C ASN A 73 -21.67 -9.33 6.74
N THR A 74 -21.21 -10.49 7.24
CA THR A 74 -20.68 -11.64 6.48
C THR A 74 -19.36 -11.38 5.75
N ILE A 75 -18.73 -10.22 5.94
CA ILE A 75 -17.42 -9.93 5.35
C ILE A 75 -16.32 -10.34 6.33
N ILE A 76 -15.31 -11.01 5.82
CA ILE A 76 -14.10 -11.38 6.56
C ILE A 76 -12.95 -10.54 6.04
N TYR A 77 -12.27 -9.81 6.94
CA TYR A 77 -11.09 -9.03 6.64
C TYR A 77 -9.84 -9.80 7.10
N PHE A 78 -8.91 -9.93 6.17
CA PHE A 78 -7.59 -10.50 6.41
C PHE A 78 -6.55 -9.40 6.25
N ASN A 79 -5.72 -9.23 7.27
CA ASN A 79 -4.58 -8.34 7.27
C ASN A 79 -3.35 -9.12 7.72
N ALA A 80 -2.21 -8.86 7.07
CA ALA A 80 -0.94 -9.40 7.51
C ALA A 80 0.15 -8.35 7.36
N ILE A 81 1.17 -8.43 8.18
CA ILE A 81 2.39 -7.63 8.07
C ILE A 81 3.57 -8.59 8.04
N ALA A 82 4.40 -8.46 6.99
CA ALA A 82 5.71 -9.07 6.96
C ALA A 82 6.72 -8.04 7.46
N ASN A 83 7.26 -8.27 8.64
CA ASN A 83 8.28 -7.41 9.24
C ASN A 83 9.61 -7.59 8.48
N LEU A 84 10.17 -6.48 8.00
CA LEU A 84 11.47 -6.43 7.31
C LEU A 84 12.58 -5.85 8.18
N ASP A 85 12.36 -5.73 9.50
CA ASP A 85 13.36 -5.33 10.45
C ASP A 85 14.37 -6.45 10.67
N THR A 86 15.35 -6.50 9.81
CA THR A 86 16.39 -7.52 9.78
C THR A 86 17.70 -6.94 9.30
N ASN A 87 18.79 -7.47 9.81
CA ASN A 87 20.13 -7.17 9.30
C ASN A 87 20.36 -7.72 7.88
N ASN A 88 19.47 -8.60 7.42
CA ASN A 88 19.60 -9.29 6.13
C ASN A 88 18.84 -8.60 4.99
N LEU A 89 18.10 -7.49 5.24
CA LEU A 89 17.54 -6.69 4.14
C LEU A 89 18.62 -5.74 3.60
N PRO A 90 19.20 -6.03 2.43
CA PRO A 90 20.20 -5.15 1.83
C PRO A 90 19.62 -3.76 1.55
N HIS A 91 20.35 -2.72 1.88
CA HIS A 91 19.89 -1.34 1.72
C HIS A 91 19.48 -1.01 0.28
N HIS A 92 20.15 -1.62 -0.72
CA HIS A 92 19.83 -1.40 -2.14
C HIS A 92 18.46 -1.98 -2.56
N LEU A 93 17.83 -2.87 -1.77
CA LEU A 93 16.51 -3.41 -2.04
C LEU A 93 15.37 -2.51 -1.53
N ILE A 94 15.64 -1.60 -0.59
CA ILE A 94 14.61 -0.71 -0.03
C ILE A 94 13.86 0.08 -1.12
N PRO A 95 14.53 0.68 -2.13
CA PRO A 95 13.83 1.42 -3.18
C PRO A 95 12.92 0.56 -4.08
N TYR A 96 13.06 -0.77 -4.03
CA TYR A 96 12.21 -1.69 -4.80
C TYR A 96 10.98 -2.17 -4.03
N LEU A 97 10.84 -1.89 -2.72
CA LEU A 97 9.67 -2.28 -1.92
C LEU A 97 8.35 -1.73 -2.48
N PRO A 98 8.26 -0.46 -2.92
CA PRO A 98 7.04 0.04 -3.54
C PRO A 98 6.68 -0.68 -4.83
N LEU A 99 7.66 -0.93 -5.68
CA LEU A 99 7.43 -1.70 -6.91
C LEU A 99 6.99 -3.12 -6.60
N PHE A 100 7.66 -3.79 -5.66
CA PHE A 100 7.27 -5.13 -5.20
C PHE A 100 5.81 -5.15 -4.75
N SER A 101 5.40 -4.20 -3.91
CA SER A 101 4.02 -4.12 -3.41
C SER A 101 2.98 -3.93 -4.53
N GLN A 102 3.34 -3.21 -5.59
CA GLN A 102 2.44 -2.93 -6.71
C GLN A 102 2.29 -4.09 -7.69
N VAL A 103 3.31 -4.94 -7.83
CA VAL A 103 3.33 -5.96 -8.88
C VAL A 103 2.96 -7.36 -8.41
N ILE A 104 3.22 -7.73 -7.15
CA ILE A 104 3.07 -9.13 -6.71
C ILE A 104 1.65 -9.69 -6.81
N THR A 105 0.63 -8.85 -6.74
CA THR A 105 -0.78 -9.23 -6.92
C THR A 105 -1.27 -9.13 -8.37
N LYS A 106 -0.38 -8.78 -9.29
CA LYS A 106 -0.65 -8.64 -10.73
C LYS A 106 0.12 -9.64 -11.59
N LEU A 107 1.08 -10.33 -11.01
CA LEU A 107 1.82 -11.43 -11.64
C LEU A 107 1.10 -12.76 -11.41
N GLY A 108 1.49 -13.80 -12.14
CA GLY A 108 1.01 -15.16 -11.87
C GLY A 108 1.51 -15.68 -10.51
N ALA A 109 0.78 -16.62 -9.91
CA ALA A 109 1.17 -17.26 -8.65
C ALA A 109 0.70 -18.72 -8.60
N GLY A 110 1.51 -19.59 -7.99
CA GLY A 110 1.25 -21.02 -7.95
C GLY A 110 1.11 -21.60 -9.36
N SER A 111 0.01 -22.26 -9.62
CA SER A 111 -0.32 -22.81 -10.96
C SER A 111 -1.01 -21.81 -11.88
N MET A 112 -1.44 -20.65 -11.38
CA MET A 112 -2.20 -19.66 -12.12
C MET A 112 -1.28 -18.69 -12.86
N ASP A 113 -1.58 -18.44 -14.13
CA ASP A 113 -1.02 -17.31 -14.85
C ASP A 113 -1.63 -15.98 -14.34
N ARG A 114 -1.11 -14.83 -14.82
CA ARG A 114 -1.57 -13.50 -14.38
C ARG A 114 -3.06 -13.24 -14.64
N LYS A 115 -3.60 -13.77 -15.75
CA LYS A 115 -5.02 -13.57 -16.11
C LYS A 115 -5.94 -14.40 -15.22
N GLN A 116 -5.53 -15.64 -14.94
CA GLN A 116 -6.24 -16.54 -14.05
C GLN A 116 -6.23 -16.00 -12.62
N LEU A 117 -5.06 -15.51 -12.12
CA LEU A 117 -4.98 -14.90 -10.79
C LEU A 117 -5.87 -13.65 -10.69
N ASP A 118 -5.87 -12.79 -11.70
CA ASP A 118 -6.70 -11.58 -11.71
C ASP A 118 -8.19 -11.93 -11.73
N GLN A 119 -8.59 -12.92 -12.52
CA GLN A 119 -9.96 -13.42 -12.55
C GLN A 119 -10.40 -13.99 -11.21
N GLU A 120 -9.62 -14.88 -10.59
CA GLU A 120 -9.97 -15.45 -9.28
C GLU A 120 -10.01 -14.38 -8.19
N LYS A 121 -9.08 -13.43 -8.19
CA LYS A 121 -9.11 -12.27 -7.30
C LYS A 121 -10.42 -11.49 -7.41
N LEU A 122 -10.85 -11.16 -8.62
CA LEU A 122 -12.09 -10.41 -8.87
C LEU A 122 -13.35 -11.19 -8.46
N LEU A 123 -13.36 -12.51 -8.68
CA LEU A 123 -14.50 -13.36 -8.36
C LEU A 123 -14.62 -13.70 -6.87
N ARG A 124 -13.50 -13.80 -6.15
CA ARG A 124 -13.46 -14.37 -4.80
C ARG A 124 -13.21 -13.35 -3.69
N THR A 125 -12.73 -12.17 -4.03
CA THR A 125 -12.32 -11.16 -3.03
C THR A 125 -12.83 -9.78 -3.39
N GLY A 126 -12.86 -8.88 -2.41
CA GLY A 126 -13.02 -7.45 -2.66
C GLY A 126 -11.70 -6.77 -3.07
N GLY A 127 -10.65 -7.56 -3.31
CA GLY A 127 -9.33 -7.11 -3.74
C GLY A 127 -8.22 -7.70 -2.87
N LEU A 128 -7.03 -7.81 -3.47
CA LEU A 128 -5.78 -8.08 -2.76
C LEU A 128 -4.91 -6.85 -2.92
N SER A 129 -4.51 -6.24 -1.83
CA SER A 129 -3.63 -5.08 -1.83
C SER A 129 -2.40 -5.32 -0.99
N VAL A 130 -1.29 -4.78 -1.44
CA VAL A 130 -0.01 -4.81 -0.73
C VAL A 130 0.55 -3.41 -0.68
N GLY A 131 1.12 -3.04 0.44
CA GLY A 131 1.72 -1.73 0.66
C GLY A 131 3.05 -1.82 1.40
N VAL A 132 3.85 -0.79 1.30
CA VAL A 132 5.01 -0.62 2.19
C VAL A 132 4.49 -0.18 3.55
N HIS A 133 4.90 -0.89 4.59
CA HIS A 133 4.55 -0.59 5.97
C HIS A 133 5.71 0.11 6.66
N SER A 134 5.41 1.22 7.33
CA SER A 134 6.33 1.89 8.25
C SER A 134 5.54 2.59 9.35
N THR A 135 5.92 2.36 10.60
CA THR A 135 5.25 2.98 11.73
C THR A 135 6.19 3.17 12.91
N LEU A 136 6.03 4.27 13.63
CA LEU A 136 6.68 4.47 14.93
C LEU A 136 6.01 3.59 15.99
N ASN A 137 6.81 3.13 16.93
CA ASN A 137 6.26 2.49 18.11
C ASN A 137 5.48 3.55 18.93
N PRO A 138 4.21 3.30 19.29
CA PRO A 138 3.38 4.30 19.97
C PRO A 138 3.84 4.63 21.39
N VAL A 139 4.64 3.76 21.99
CA VAL A 139 5.15 3.95 23.37
C VAL A 139 6.60 4.47 23.36
N ASN A 140 7.39 4.09 22.36
CA ASN A 140 8.79 4.48 22.25
C ASN A 140 9.10 5.01 20.85
N GLU A 141 9.09 6.32 20.68
CA GLU A 141 9.37 7.01 19.40
C GLU A 141 10.79 6.78 18.85
N LYS A 142 11.69 6.23 19.68
CA LYS A 142 13.03 5.84 19.24
C LYS A 142 13.07 4.51 18.49
N ILE A 143 11.93 3.84 18.39
CA ILE A 143 11.78 2.55 17.71
C ILE A 143 10.77 2.71 16.58
N PHE A 144 11.06 2.17 15.43
CA PHE A 144 10.11 2.06 14.34
C PHE A 144 10.13 0.67 13.71
N GLU A 145 9.06 0.33 13.04
CA GLU A 145 8.91 -0.91 12.28
C GLU A 145 8.82 -0.60 10.80
N LYS A 146 9.45 -1.42 9.98
CA LYS A 146 9.34 -1.39 8.52
C LYS A 146 8.98 -2.77 7.99
N GLY A 147 8.20 -2.80 6.91
CA GLY A 147 7.74 -4.07 6.36
C GLY A 147 6.88 -3.91 5.13
N LEU A 148 6.13 -4.96 4.86
CA LEU A 148 5.08 -5.01 3.86
C LEU A 148 3.76 -5.35 4.54
N SER A 149 2.71 -4.64 4.20
CA SER A 149 1.35 -4.91 4.65
C SER A 149 0.54 -5.55 3.53
N PHE A 150 -0.27 -6.54 3.89
CA PHE A 150 -1.14 -7.30 3.00
C PHE A 150 -2.56 -7.17 3.49
N HIS A 151 -3.48 -6.80 2.61
CA HIS A 151 -4.88 -6.56 2.97
C HIS A 151 -5.80 -7.21 1.94
N SER A 152 -6.83 -7.86 2.42
CA SER A 152 -7.91 -8.37 1.61
C SER A 152 -9.18 -8.54 2.43
N HIS A 153 -10.30 -8.65 1.73
CA HIS A 153 -11.57 -9.01 2.33
C HIS A 153 -12.39 -9.85 1.36
N CYS A 154 -13.28 -10.65 1.90
CA CYS A 154 -14.18 -11.47 1.10
C CYS A 154 -15.49 -11.73 1.84
N LEU A 155 -16.47 -12.22 1.12
CA LEU A 155 -17.65 -12.84 1.75
C LEU A 155 -17.24 -14.18 2.39
N GLU A 156 -17.89 -14.57 3.48
CA GLU A 156 -17.58 -15.81 4.23
C GLU A 156 -17.47 -17.07 3.34
N ARG A 157 -18.35 -17.20 2.33
CA ARG A 157 -18.34 -18.32 1.39
C ARG A 157 -17.07 -18.43 0.54
N ASN A 158 -16.29 -17.37 0.45
CA ASN A 158 -15.07 -17.27 -0.35
C ASN A 158 -13.78 -17.26 0.51
N LEU A 159 -13.90 -17.48 1.82
CA LEU A 159 -12.77 -17.41 2.76
C LEU A 159 -11.62 -18.33 2.36
N GLU A 160 -11.93 -19.60 2.06
CA GLU A 160 -10.90 -20.56 1.66
C GLU A 160 -10.17 -20.13 0.39
N GLN A 161 -10.91 -19.64 -0.60
CA GLN A 161 -10.34 -19.19 -1.87
C GLN A 161 -9.44 -17.96 -1.66
N MET A 162 -9.88 -16.98 -0.87
CA MET A 162 -9.06 -15.81 -0.54
C MET A 162 -7.75 -16.19 0.14
N ILE A 163 -7.79 -17.09 1.12
CA ILE A 163 -6.59 -17.54 1.82
C ILE A 163 -5.67 -18.36 0.89
N ASN A 164 -6.24 -19.18 -0.01
CA ASN A 164 -5.46 -19.90 -1.02
C ASN A 164 -4.76 -18.97 -2.01
N LEU A 165 -5.39 -17.86 -2.41
CA LEU A 165 -4.73 -16.84 -3.24
C LEU A 165 -3.51 -16.24 -2.52
N TRP A 166 -3.62 -15.92 -1.24
CA TRP A 166 -2.47 -15.46 -0.45
C TRP A 166 -1.40 -16.56 -0.29
N LYS A 167 -1.81 -17.80 -0.09
CA LYS A 167 -0.87 -18.93 -0.06
C LYS A 167 -0.06 -19.01 -1.35
N ASP A 168 -0.71 -18.97 -2.50
CA ASP A 168 -0.04 -19.06 -3.80
C ASP A 168 0.90 -17.88 -4.03
N ILE A 169 0.50 -16.66 -3.60
CA ILE A 169 1.37 -15.48 -3.66
C ILE A 169 2.56 -15.63 -2.71
N PHE A 170 2.37 -16.05 -1.46
CA PHE A 170 3.47 -16.14 -0.49
C PHE A 170 4.45 -17.27 -0.79
N THR A 171 4.02 -18.30 -1.50
CA THR A 171 4.86 -19.47 -1.79
C THR A 171 5.35 -19.58 -3.23
N GLY A 172 4.75 -18.83 -4.17
CA GLY A 172 5.04 -19.11 -5.58
C GLY A 172 4.67 -18.01 -6.56
N VAL A 173 5.05 -16.75 -6.30
CA VAL A 173 4.92 -15.69 -7.32
C VAL A 173 5.80 -16.00 -8.54
N ARG A 174 5.23 -15.90 -9.71
CA ARG A 174 5.86 -16.23 -11.01
C ARG A 174 6.48 -14.99 -11.64
N PHE A 175 7.61 -14.54 -11.08
CA PHE A 175 8.29 -13.32 -11.53
C PHE A 175 8.88 -13.41 -12.93
N ASP A 176 9.21 -14.61 -13.42
CA ASP A 176 9.91 -14.83 -14.69
C ASP A 176 8.98 -15.05 -15.89
N ASP A 177 7.68 -15.12 -15.68
CA ASP A 177 6.75 -15.53 -16.73
C ASP A 177 6.64 -14.52 -17.89
N ASP A 178 6.72 -13.21 -17.56
CA ASP A 178 6.43 -12.16 -18.54
C ASP A 178 7.20 -10.86 -18.20
N TYR A 179 8.46 -10.79 -18.64
CA TYR A 179 9.31 -9.61 -18.41
C TYR A 179 8.77 -8.35 -19.10
N ASP A 180 8.14 -8.49 -20.26
CA ASP A 180 7.59 -7.36 -21.01
C ASP A 180 6.39 -6.76 -20.26
N TYR A 181 5.54 -7.60 -19.71
CA TYR A 181 4.42 -7.14 -18.88
C TYR A 181 4.92 -6.49 -17.59
N LEU A 182 5.92 -7.07 -16.93
CA LEU A 182 6.52 -6.44 -15.75
C LEU A 182 7.12 -5.08 -16.08
N LEU A 183 7.84 -4.96 -17.20
CA LEU A 183 8.37 -3.67 -17.65
C LEU A 183 7.25 -2.67 -17.94
N GLN A 184 6.15 -3.11 -18.51
CA GLN A 184 4.95 -2.27 -18.69
C GLN A 184 4.39 -1.78 -17.37
N LEU A 185 4.28 -2.65 -16.35
CA LEU A 185 3.85 -2.27 -15.00
C LEU A 185 4.80 -1.22 -14.38
N ILE A 186 6.12 -1.40 -14.53
CA ILE A 186 7.12 -0.44 -14.05
C ILE A 186 6.92 0.93 -14.71
N LYS A 187 6.74 0.97 -16.03
CA LYS A 187 6.49 2.20 -16.78
C LYS A 187 5.20 2.90 -16.35
N MET A 188 4.13 2.13 -16.14
CA MET A 188 2.85 2.65 -15.62
C MET A 188 3.02 3.24 -14.22
N SER A 189 3.64 2.50 -13.30
CA SER A 189 3.89 2.96 -11.93
C SER A 189 4.74 4.24 -11.90
N SER A 190 5.76 4.32 -12.77
CA SER A 190 6.59 5.52 -12.90
C SER A 190 5.79 6.73 -13.38
N ALA A 191 4.89 6.54 -14.33
CA ALA A 191 4.03 7.61 -14.84
C ALA A 191 3.00 8.05 -13.78
N GLU A 192 2.36 7.12 -13.10
CA GLU A 192 1.41 7.39 -12.02
C GLU A 192 2.06 8.17 -10.87
N MET A 193 3.24 7.75 -10.43
CA MET A 193 3.99 8.44 -9.38
C MET A 193 4.40 9.85 -9.82
N ALA A 194 4.84 10.03 -11.09
CA ALA A 194 5.17 11.33 -11.63
C ALA A 194 3.96 12.28 -11.69
N MET A 195 2.79 11.77 -12.03
CA MET A 195 1.53 12.53 -11.98
C MET A 195 1.14 12.88 -10.54
N SER A 196 1.34 11.96 -9.59
CA SER A 196 1.05 12.18 -8.18
C SER A 196 1.84 13.36 -7.59
N VAL A 197 3.04 13.65 -8.08
CA VAL A 197 3.83 14.81 -7.60
C VAL A 197 3.10 16.12 -7.87
N SER A 198 2.39 16.27 -8.99
CA SER A 198 1.65 17.50 -9.29
C SER A 198 0.45 17.71 -8.35
N HIS A 199 -0.23 16.65 -7.96
CA HIS A 199 -1.41 16.69 -7.08
C HIS A 199 -1.06 16.74 -5.60
N HIS A 200 0.08 16.15 -5.21
CA HIS A 200 0.49 15.99 -3.82
C HIS A 200 1.89 16.56 -3.53
N GLY A 201 2.32 17.61 -4.26
CA GLY A 201 3.65 18.18 -4.16
C GLY A 201 4.06 18.57 -2.74
N HIS A 202 3.11 19.03 -1.91
CA HIS A 202 3.34 19.30 -0.49
C HIS A 202 3.82 18.06 0.27
N LYS A 203 3.24 16.87 0.01
CA LYS A 203 3.66 15.62 0.66
C LYS A 203 5.09 15.23 0.27
N TYR A 204 5.43 15.35 -1.02
CA TYR A 204 6.78 15.08 -1.50
C TYR A 204 7.81 16.09 -0.92
N ALA A 205 7.45 17.36 -0.85
CA ALA A 205 8.31 18.38 -0.24
C ALA A 205 8.53 18.11 1.27
N MET A 206 7.48 17.74 2.01
CA MET A 206 7.57 17.39 3.42
C MET A 206 8.42 16.14 3.65
N CYS A 207 8.18 15.08 2.87
CA CYS A 207 8.92 13.83 2.94
C CYS A 207 10.41 14.08 2.69
N ARG A 208 10.73 14.82 1.62
CA ARG A 208 12.12 15.16 1.29
C ARG A 208 12.79 16.02 2.36
N ALA A 209 12.11 17.04 2.86
CA ALA A 209 12.66 17.93 3.90
C ALA A 209 12.97 17.18 5.20
N SER A 210 12.13 16.22 5.61
CA SER A 210 12.34 15.45 6.84
C SER A 210 13.32 14.29 6.69
N SER A 211 13.63 13.86 5.47
CA SER A 211 14.41 12.64 5.21
C SER A 211 15.82 12.65 5.79
N SER A 212 16.39 13.83 6.07
CA SER A 212 17.71 13.99 6.67
C SER A 212 17.72 13.99 8.20
N LEU A 213 16.53 13.96 8.85
CA LEU A 213 16.43 14.06 10.30
C LEU A 213 16.53 12.67 10.96
N HIS A 214 15.64 11.74 10.58
CA HIS A 214 15.50 10.44 11.24
C HIS A 214 15.56 9.27 10.25
N SER A 215 15.93 8.10 10.74
CA SER A 215 15.99 6.87 9.96
C SER A 215 14.65 6.50 9.32
N LEU A 216 13.52 6.64 10.04
CA LEU A 216 12.18 6.41 9.49
C LEU A 216 11.85 7.39 8.36
N SER A 217 12.16 8.67 8.54
CA SER A 217 11.90 9.68 7.51
C SER A 217 12.71 9.41 6.24
N ASN A 218 13.96 8.94 6.40
CA ASN A 218 14.77 8.51 5.27
C ASN A 218 14.18 7.26 4.58
N PHE A 219 13.71 6.29 5.35
CA PHE A 219 13.03 5.12 4.79
C PHE A 219 11.79 5.53 3.97
N ASN A 220 10.96 6.44 4.47
CA ASN A 220 9.79 6.95 3.78
C ASN A 220 10.16 7.68 2.47
N GLU A 221 11.26 8.44 2.46
CA GLU A 221 11.76 9.08 1.24
C GLU A 221 12.24 8.04 0.20
N LEU A 222 12.94 7.00 0.63
CA LEU A 222 13.39 5.91 -0.25
C LEU A 222 12.24 5.09 -0.82
N THR A 223 11.09 5.03 -0.14
CA THR A 223 9.96 4.19 -0.54
C THR A 223 8.76 4.96 -1.10
N GLY A 224 8.65 6.26 -0.87
CA GLY A 224 7.49 7.04 -1.31
C GLY A 224 7.79 8.49 -1.70
N GLY A 225 9.04 8.94 -1.59
CA GLY A 225 9.45 10.30 -1.89
C GLY A 225 10.02 10.51 -3.28
N LEU A 226 10.71 11.64 -3.49
CA LEU A 226 11.34 12.00 -4.78
C LEU A 226 12.47 11.06 -5.17
N VAL A 227 13.19 10.51 -4.18
CA VAL A 227 14.23 9.49 -4.42
C VAL A 227 13.60 8.21 -4.98
N SER A 228 12.49 7.78 -4.43
CA SER A 228 11.71 6.63 -4.94
C SER A 228 11.28 6.85 -6.39
N LEU A 229 10.74 8.04 -6.72
CA LEU A 229 10.38 8.42 -8.09
C LEU A 229 11.57 8.37 -9.03
N SER A 230 12.73 8.92 -8.59
CA SER A 230 13.95 8.91 -9.40
C SER A 230 14.42 7.49 -9.72
N ASN A 231 14.39 6.59 -8.72
CA ASN A 231 14.75 5.19 -8.90
C ASN A 231 13.78 4.47 -9.86
N LEU A 232 12.49 4.67 -9.66
CA LEU A 232 11.46 4.05 -10.51
C LEU A 232 11.55 4.52 -11.97
N ARG A 233 11.89 5.81 -12.21
CA ARG A 233 12.16 6.32 -13.57
C ARG A 233 13.36 5.68 -14.21
N LYS A 234 14.44 5.43 -13.45
CA LYS A 234 15.62 4.73 -13.97
C LYS A 234 15.27 3.30 -14.39
N GLU A 235 14.49 2.59 -13.58
CA GLU A 235 14.04 1.24 -13.92
C GLU A 235 13.08 1.25 -15.13
N ALA A 236 12.18 2.21 -15.23
CA ALA A 236 11.25 2.36 -16.35
C ALA A 236 11.95 2.69 -17.69
N ALA A 237 13.16 3.25 -17.65
CA ALA A 237 13.96 3.56 -18.82
C ALA A 237 14.78 2.37 -19.37
N LYS A 238 14.83 1.26 -18.62
CA LYS A 238 15.53 0.04 -19.08
C LYS A 238 14.74 -0.65 -20.19
N GLU A 239 15.45 -1.43 -21.00
CA GLU A 239 14.86 -2.23 -22.08
C GLU A 239 14.26 -3.56 -21.59
N SER A 240 14.68 -4.04 -20.42
CA SER A 240 14.23 -5.30 -19.83
C SER A 240 14.06 -5.19 -18.33
N ALA A 241 13.07 -5.92 -17.80
CA ALA A 241 12.83 -6.04 -16.36
C ALA A 241 13.65 -7.15 -15.68
N LYS A 242 14.55 -7.83 -16.38
CA LYS A 242 15.26 -9.02 -15.88
C LYS A 242 16.01 -8.76 -14.56
N GLU A 243 16.77 -7.66 -14.48
CA GLU A 243 17.51 -7.31 -13.26
C GLU A 243 16.57 -6.99 -12.09
N VAL A 244 15.44 -6.36 -12.40
CA VAL A 244 14.41 -6.04 -11.39
C VAL A 244 13.82 -7.31 -10.78
N VAL A 245 13.61 -8.35 -11.58
CA VAL A 245 13.10 -9.64 -11.10
C VAL A 245 13.99 -10.24 -10.01
N ASP A 246 15.30 -10.16 -10.13
CA ASP A 246 16.22 -10.69 -9.10
C ASP A 246 16.06 -9.93 -7.77
N HIS A 247 15.85 -8.61 -7.83
CA HIS A 247 15.57 -7.82 -6.62
C HIS A 247 14.21 -8.20 -6.01
N LEU A 248 13.16 -8.38 -6.84
CA LEU A 248 11.83 -8.76 -6.36
C LEU A 248 11.85 -10.17 -5.72
N LYS A 249 12.55 -11.14 -6.31
CA LYS A 249 12.76 -12.47 -5.75
C LYS A 249 13.50 -12.40 -4.41
N SER A 250 14.52 -11.57 -4.32
CA SER A 250 15.27 -11.37 -3.08
C SER A 250 14.38 -10.81 -1.97
N ILE A 251 13.53 -9.82 -2.28
CA ILE A 251 12.54 -9.27 -1.33
C ILE A 251 11.56 -10.38 -0.91
N ALA A 252 10.99 -11.14 -1.84
CA ALA A 252 10.06 -12.23 -1.54
C ALA A 252 10.70 -13.28 -0.62
N SER A 253 11.96 -13.65 -0.87
CA SER A 253 12.69 -14.64 -0.07
C SER A 253 12.92 -14.19 1.39
N ILE A 254 12.97 -12.89 1.65
CA ILE A 254 13.09 -12.31 2.98
C ILE A 254 11.71 -12.14 3.63
N ALA A 255 10.76 -11.56 2.90
CA ALA A 255 9.44 -11.19 3.40
C ALA A 255 8.56 -12.42 3.73
N PHE A 256 8.59 -13.44 2.86
CA PHE A 256 7.68 -14.59 2.97
C PHE A 256 8.29 -15.69 3.84
N ARG A 257 8.40 -15.40 5.15
CA ARG A 257 8.87 -16.30 6.20
C ARG A 257 7.90 -16.26 7.38
N GLN A 258 7.62 -17.40 8.01
CA GLN A 258 6.70 -17.47 9.15
C GLN A 258 7.10 -16.51 10.27
N ASN A 259 8.37 -16.53 10.65
CA ASN A 259 8.92 -15.70 11.73
C ASN A 259 8.93 -14.18 11.44
N ARG A 260 8.52 -13.77 10.23
CA ARG A 260 8.35 -12.36 9.83
C ARG A 260 6.91 -11.90 9.90
N LEU A 261 5.96 -12.82 9.92
CA LEU A 261 4.54 -12.52 9.79
C LEU A 261 3.90 -12.26 11.15
N ARG A 262 2.95 -11.33 11.13
CA ARG A 262 1.84 -11.24 12.07
C ARG A 262 0.56 -11.07 11.28
N ILE A 263 -0.54 -11.62 11.78
CA ILE A 263 -1.81 -11.68 11.04
C ILE A 263 -2.92 -11.13 11.93
N ALA A 264 -3.89 -10.45 11.33
CA ALA A 264 -5.10 -10.01 12.00
C ALA A 264 -6.34 -10.39 11.16
N ILE A 265 -7.34 -10.92 11.85
CA ILE A 265 -8.64 -11.27 11.29
C ILE A 265 -9.72 -10.43 11.99
N ASN A 266 -10.55 -9.79 11.19
CA ASN A 266 -11.74 -9.12 11.68
C ASN A 266 -12.96 -9.72 10.95
N ALA A 267 -13.90 -10.28 11.70
CA ALA A 267 -15.07 -10.97 11.19
C ALA A 267 -16.16 -11.08 12.25
N GLU A 268 -17.34 -11.55 11.89
CA GLU A 268 -18.35 -11.94 12.87
C GLU A 268 -17.89 -13.12 13.73
N GLN A 269 -18.37 -13.21 14.97
CA GLN A 269 -17.92 -14.19 15.97
C GLN A 269 -17.95 -15.64 15.44
N HIS A 270 -18.97 -16.02 14.68
CA HIS A 270 -19.10 -17.37 14.15
C HIS A 270 -18.08 -17.68 13.04
N ASN A 271 -17.52 -16.66 12.40
CA ASN A 271 -16.52 -16.78 11.33
C ASN A 271 -15.06 -16.79 11.83
N ILE A 272 -14.80 -16.41 13.09
CA ILE A 272 -13.44 -16.39 13.66
C ILE A 272 -12.80 -17.78 13.63
N SER A 273 -13.48 -18.80 14.18
CA SER A 273 -12.91 -20.16 14.23
C SER A 273 -12.66 -20.79 12.84
N PRO A 274 -13.57 -20.69 11.86
CA PRO A 274 -13.26 -21.06 10.49
C PRO A 274 -12.07 -20.31 9.89
N ALA A 275 -11.99 -18.99 10.10
CA ALA A 275 -10.90 -18.18 9.58
C ALA A 275 -9.55 -18.59 10.16
N LEU A 276 -9.46 -18.86 11.45
CA LEU A 276 -8.25 -19.32 12.10
C LEU A 276 -7.75 -20.66 11.52
N LYS A 277 -8.63 -21.58 11.19
CA LYS A 277 -8.25 -22.87 10.55
C LYS A 277 -7.60 -22.67 9.18
N HIS A 278 -8.12 -21.74 8.38
CA HIS A 278 -7.55 -21.42 7.06
C HIS A 278 -6.23 -20.65 7.21
N VAL A 279 -6.14 -19.73 8.17
CA VAL A 279 -4.89 -19.01 8.50
C VAL A 279 -3.81 -19.97 8.99
N GLU A 280 -4.15 -20.97 9.80
CA GLU A 280 -3.21 -21.99 10.23
C GLU A 280 -2.60 -22.75 9.05
N ARG A 281 -3.44 -23.18 8.08
CA ARG A 281 -2.98 -23.85 6.86
C ARG A 281 -2.08 -22.93 6.00
N LEU A 282 -2.40 -21.64 5.95
CA LEU A 282 -1.56 -20.65 5.30
C LEU A 282 -0.19 -20.59 5.97
N ILE A 283 -0.16 -20.41 7.28
CA ILE A 283 1.10 -20.34 8.06
C ILE A 283 1.95 -21.59 7.82
N GLN A 284 1.36 -22.79 7.91
CA GLN A 284 2.07 -24.05 7.69
C GLN A 284 2.68 -24.17 6.29
N SER A 285 2.14 -23.49 5.29
CA SER A 285 2.65 -23.52 3.92
C SER A 285 3.86 -22.60 3.70
N ILE A 286 4.09 -21.64 4.60
CA ILE A 286 5.17 -20.65 4.47
C ILE A 286 6.44 -21.18 5.12
N PRO A 287 7.62 -21.03 4.49
CA PRO A 287 8.86 -21.53 5.05
C PRO A 287 9.28 -20.79 6.33
N VAL A 288 9.95 -21.52 7.23
CA VAL A 288 10.55 -20.98 8.47
C VAL A 288 12.03 -20.71 8.22
N ASN A 289 12.55 -19.62 8.76
CA ASN A 289 13.97 -19.35 8.84
C ASN A 289 14.36 -18.94 10.27
N PRO A 290 14.70 -19.89 11.17
CA PRO A 290 15.01 -19.58 12.56
C PRO A 290 16.29 -18.76 12.74
N SER A 291 17.21 -18.81 11.76
CA SER A 291 18.51 -18.12 11.83
C SER A 291 18.46 -16.63 11.47
N ASP A 292 17.30 -16.10 11.10
CA ASP A 292 17.12 -14.70 10.73
C ASP A 292 16.08 -14.03 11.66
N PRO A 293 16.46 -13.63 12.88
CA PRO A 293 15.55 -13.03 13.84
C PRO A 293 15.08 -11.64 13.39
N VAL A 294 13.92 -11.23 13.87
CA VAL A 294 13.47 -9.82 13.77
C VAL A 294 14.36 -8.97 14.68
N VAL A 295 14.88 -7.88 14.14
CA VAL A 295 15.71 -6.91 14.85
C VAL A 295 14.91 -5.64 15.08
N VAL A 296 14.95 -5.09 16.28
CA VAL A 296 14.34 -3.80 16.58
C VAL A 296 15.08 -2.71 15.81
N GLN A 297 14.37 -1.91 15.05
CA GLN A 297 14.95 -0.76 14.34
C GLN A 297 14.88 0.49 15.19
N GLU A 298 16.02 1.12 15.39
CA GLU A 298 16.11 2.39 16.08
C GLU A 298 15.85 3.55 15.10
N ASN A 299 15.00 4.48 15.53
CA ASN A 299 14.74 5.72 14.81
C ASN A 299 15.80 6.75 15.17
N ASN A 300 17.02 6.50 14.70
CA ASN A 300 18.17 7.32 15.01
C ASN A 300 18.14 8.66 14.28
N ASP A 301 18.65 9.69 14.95
CA ASP A 301 19.00 10.95 14.32
C ASP A 301 20.14 10.72 13.33
N LEU A 302 19.96 11.14 12.10
CA LEU A 302 20.95 10.89 11.05
C LEU A 302 22.17 11.82 11.15
N ASN A 303 22.13 12.87 12.00
CA ASN A 303 23.21 13.86 12.15
C ASN A 303 23.77 14.35 10.81
N SER A 304 22.94 14.34 9.79
CA SER A 304 23.32 14.75 8.44
C SER A 304 23.33 16.29 8.34
N LYS A 305 24.07 16.80 7.36
CA LYS A 305 24.01 18.24 7.06
C LYS A 305 22.58 18.62 6.67
N PRO A 306 22.11 19.83 7.07
CA PRO A 306 20.79 20.31 6.67
C PRO A 306 20.59 20.22 5.17
N LEU A 307 19.52 19.56 4.76
CA LEU A 307 19.16 19.42 3.37
C LEU A 307 18.59 20.75 2.86
N LYS A 308 19.18 21.28 1.78
CA LYS A 308 18.67 22.47 1.08
C LYS A 308 18.64 22.13 -0.40
N GLU A 309 17.46 21.83 -0.91
CA GLU A 309 17.28 21.41 -2.30
C GLU A 309 16.15 22.17 -2.96
N HIS A 310 16.28 22.34 -4.26
CA HIS A 310 15.25 22.89 -5.13
C HIS A 310 15.03 21.93 -6.28
N HIS A 311 13.82 21.37 -6.35
CA HIS A 311 13.39 20.47 -7.41
C HIS A 311 12.47 21.23 -8.36
N VAL A 312 12.79 21.23 -9.65
CA VAL A 312 12.03 21.94 -10.68
C VAL A 312 11.11 20.95 -11.40
N PHE A 313 9.83 21.27 -11.40
CA PHE A 313 8.79 20.55 -12.13
C PHE A 313 7.94 21.53 -12.93
N PRO A 314 7.35 21.13 -14.07
CA PRO A 314 6.51 21.97 -14.89
C PRO A 314 5.09 22.13 -14.31
N PHE A 315 4.98 22.60 -13.06
CA PHE A 315 3.70 22.81 -12.37
C PHE A 315 3.42 24.31 -12.22
N ALA A 316 2.13 24.65 -12.14
CA ALA A 316 1.69 26.01 -11.87
C ALA A 316 1.92 26.43 -10.40
N ASN A 317 1.95 25.46 -9.47
CA ASN A 317 2.10 25.70 -8.03
C ASN A 317 3.49 25.41 -7.55
N ASN A 318 3.95 26.19 -6.55
CA ASN A 318 5.18 25.95 -5.81
C ASN A 318 4.86 25.34 -4.44
N TYR A 319 5.67 24.39 -4.01
CA TYR A 319 5.56 23.76 -2.70
C TYR A 319 6.85 23.97 -1.94
N LEU A 320 6.74 24.58 -0.75
CA LEU A 320 7.86 24.80 0.15
C LEU A 320 7.63 24.03 1.45
N SER A 321 8.65 23.31 1.90
CA SER A 321 8.63 22.63 3.19
C SER A 321 9.92 22.85 3.94
N LYS A 322 9.79 22.98 5.26
CA LYS A 322 10.89 23.00 6.21
C LYS A 322 10.61 21.99 7.31
N ALA A 323 11.55 21.09 7.57
CA ALA A 323 11.48 20.15 8.68
C ALA A 323 12.52 20.49 9.74
N GLN A 324 12.16 20.35 11.00
CA GLN A 324 13.04 20.56 12.17
C GLN A 324 12.62 19.65 13.32
N TYR A 325 13.55 19.38 14.21
CA TYR A 325 13.25 18.66 15.45
C TYR A 325 12.30 19.48 16.33
N CYS A 326 11.39 18.80 16.98
CA CYS A 326 10.53 19.36 18.03
C CYS A 326 10.33 18.31 19.13
N VAL A 327 9.71 18.71 20.22
CA VAL A 327 9.29 17.79 21.28
C VAL A 327 8.21 16.83 20.75
N PRO A 328 8.14 15.59 21.27
CA PRO A 328 7.07 14.66 20.94
C PRO A 328 5.69 15.23 21.20
N PHE A 329 4.69 14.78 20.45
CA PHE A 329 3.29 15.19 20.63
C PHE A 329 2.76 14.85 22.03
N SER A 330 3.29 13.79 22.64
CA SER A 330 2.97 13.34 24.00
C SER A 330 3.68 14.17 25.10
N HIS A 331 4.56 15.10 24.73
CA HIS A 331 5.25 15.96 25.70
C HIS A 331 4.24 16.94 26.31
N PRO A 332 4.16 17.06 27.67
CA PRO A 332 3.25 17.97 28.36
C PRO A 332 3.54 19.44 28.06
#